data_6106dcd46ae494074ff1a7666b6719d4
#
_entry.id   6106dcd46ae494074ff1a7666b6719d4
#
_cell.length_a   1.000
_cell.length_b   1.000
_cell.length_c   1.000
_cell.angle_alpha   90.00
_cell.angle_beta   90.00
_cell.angle_gamma   90.00
#
_symmetry.space_group_name_H-M   'P 1'
#
loop_
_entity.id
_entity.type
_entity.pdbx_description
1 polymer ?
#
loop_
_entity_poly.entity_id
_entity_poly.type
_entity_poly.pdbx_seq_one_letter_code
_entity_poly.pdbx_strand_id
1 'polypeptide(L)'
;MKKIKHWWIGAGVALATAGASQIAAAQSNVSLYGVVDVYVAAQKALGKERAWNVSPGGMATSFWGIGGREDLGNGYAAVFALEAFFQPNNGGTGRFAGDTFFGRNAYVGLSTPAGAFLLGRNTTPYYVSALRFNPFSTSFAFSPVLNHMYKGVSGQGLAGDNGWNNSLLYTTPGGSDWQASLIYGTGNKAGAQGQNQWGGNAIYAHGPFSATVAYQQVRYDKTPGDLNAQIAGFSLQSAVMAAVGYDFSVVKITALYQYLHDGIDSGDLNTHSGQIGASVPIGNGALLASWMYAKSHGRGDPIRSTWSVGYDYRLSKRTDLYAAYMQDRATGYSSGNTAGVGMRMAF
;
A
#
# COMPACT_ATOMS: atom_id res chain seq x y z
N MET A 1 -61.86 -57.03 40.35
CA MET A 1 -61.50 -58.45 40.43
C MET A 1 -60.15 -58.65 39.74
N LYS A 2 -59.21 -59.32 40.50
CA LYS A 2 -57.98 -60.03 40.08
C LYS A 2 -56.94 -59.19 39.31
N LYS A 3 -55.85 -58.68 39.90
CA LYS A 3 -54.59 -59.35 40.29
C LYS A 3 -54.08 -60.35 39.24
N ILE A 4 -52.82 -60.06 38.68
CA ILE A 4 -51.66 -60.97 38.77
C ILE A 4 -50.38 -60.18 38.41
N LYS A 5 -49.40 -60.39 39.29
CA LYS A 5 -48.00 -59.99 39.23
C LYS A 5 -47.21 -60.89 38.28
N HIS A 6 -46.04 -60.45 37.81
CA HIS A 6 -44.69 -61.12 37.87
C HIS A 6 -43.75 -60.32 36.93
N TRP A 7 -42.71 -59.66 37.34
CA TRP A 7 -41.45 -60.08 37.92
C TRP A 7 -40.37 -60.38 36.87
N TRP A 8 -39.33 -59.51 36.86
CA TRP A 8 -37.90 -59.74 36.65
C TRP A 8 -37.50 -59.93 35.15
N ILE A 9 -36.44 -59.24 34.62
CA ILE A 9 -35.02 -59.23 34.91
C ILE A 9 -34.39 -58.04 34.15
N GLY A 10 -33.44 -57.39 34.80
CA GLY A 10 -32.65 -56.28 34.26
C GLY A 10 -31.66 -56.65 33.18
N ALA A 11 -31.42 -55.72 32.30
CA ALA A 11 -30.20 -55.60 31.54
C ALA A 11 -29.90 -54.11 31.44
N GLY A 12 -28.85 -53.66 32.10
CA GLY A 12 -28.37 -52.30 32.00
C GLY A 12 -27.89 -52.03 30.58
N VAL A 13 -28.51 -51.04 29.97
CA VAL A 13 -27.95 -50.37 28.81
C VAL A 13 -27.33 -49.09 29.32
N ALA A 14 -26.02 -49.08 29.43
CA ALA A 14 -25.23 -47.89 29.62
C ALA A 14 -25.46 -47.00 28.39
N LEU A 15 -26.24 -45.92 28.53
CA LEU A 15 -26.24 -44.83 27.58
C LEU A 15 -24.86 -44.17 27.68
N ALA A 16 -23.96 -44.57 26.78
CA ALA A 16 -22.84 -43.75 26.38
C ALA A 16 -23.44 -42.49 25.72
N THR A 17 -23.57 -41.42 26.50
CA THR A 17 -23.71 -40.07 25.96
C THR A 17 -22.41 -39.76 25.22
N ALA A 18 -22.39 -40.14 23.95
CA ALA A 18 -21.45 -39.54 23.02
C ALA A 18 -21.70 -38.04 23.03
N GLY A 19 -20.87 -37.32 23.76
CA GLY A 19 -20.78 -35.89 23.64
C GLY A 19 -20.50 -35.60 22.15
N ALA A 20 -21.53 -35.21 21.42
CA ALA A 20 -21.38 -34.53 20.16
C ALA A 20 -20.60 -33.24 20.48
N SER A 21 -19.29 -33.32 20.39
CA SER A 21 -18.46 -32.13 20.21
C SER A 21 -19.13 -31.39 19.05
N GLN A 22 -19.85 -30.31 19.35
CA GLN A 22 -20.17 -29.33 18.35
C GLN A 22 -18.82 -28.88 17.81
N ILE A 23 -18.41 -29.41 16.69
CA ILE A 23 -17.38 -28.83 15.85
C ILE A 23 -18.01 -27.49 15.50
N ALA A 24 -17.66 -26.43 16.23
CA ALA A 24 -17.92 -25.08 15.80
C ALA A 24 -17.29 -25.04 14.40
N ALA A 25 -18.14 -25.07 13.38
CA ALA A 25 -17.68 -24.89 12.02
C ALA A 25 -17.13 -23.45 11.98
N ALA A 26 -15.83 -23.33 12.20
CA ALA A 26 -15.11 -22.10 12.00
C ALA A 26 -15.44 -21.67 10.57
N GLN A 27 -16.20 -20.60 10.41
CA GLN A 27 -16.64 -20.12 9.12
C GLN A 27 -15.44 -19.48 8.42
N SER A 28 -14.65 -20.33 7.75
CA SER A 28 -13.51 -19.91 6.96
C SER A 28 -14.05 -19.19 5.73
N ASN A 29 -13.87 -17.88 5.66
CA ASN A 29 -14.22 -17.09 4.49
C ASN A 29 -12.99 -16.87 3.63
N VAL A 30 -12.99 -17.45 2.43
CA VAL A 30 -12.05 -17.13 1.37
C VAL A 30 -12.74 -16.23 0.37
N SER A 31 -12.12 -15.11 0.04
CA SER A 31 -12.65 -14.12 -0.89
C SER A 31 -11.69 -13.92 -2.05
N LEU A 32 -12.21 -13.83 -3.26
CA LEU A 32 -11.53 -13.31 -4.44
C LEU A 32 -11.91 -11.83 -4.58
N TYR A 33 -10.92 -10.98 -4.77
CA TYR A 33 -11.12 -9.53 -4.88
C TYR A 33 -10.05 -8.91 -5.77
N GLY A 34 -10.28 -7.68 -6.22
CA GLY A 34 -9.30 -6.99 -7.03
C GLY A 34 -9.76 -5.65 -7.58
N VAL A 35 -8.89 -5.07 -8.40
CA VAL A 35 -9.12 -3.82 -9.13
C VAL A 35 -8.61 -3.99 -10.56
N VAL A 36 -9.41 -3.58 -11.52
CA VAL A 36 -9.03 -3.39 -12.93
C VAL A 36 -9.08 -1.91 -13.23
N ASP A 37 -7.99 -1.35 -13.70
CA ASP A 37 -7.86 0.07 -14.03
C ASP A 37 -7.08 0.22 -15.34
N VAL A 38 -7.72 0.84 -16.35
CA VAL A 38 -7.14 1.09 -17.67
C VAL A 38 -7.47 2.51 -18.10
N TYR A 39 -6.51 3.18 -18.73
CA TYR A 39 -6.72 4.52 -19.24
C TYR A 39 -6.02 4.74 -20.58
N VAL A 40 -6.59 5.62 -21.39
CA VAL A 40 -5.98 6.16 -22.61
C VAL A 40 -5.26 7.44 -22.21
N ALA A 41 -4.01 7.58 -22.64
CA ALA A 41 -3.21 8.72 -22.26
C ALA A 41 -2.27 9.20 -23.34
N ALA A 42 -2.07 10.53 -23.37
CA ALA A 42 -0.91 11.18 -23.95
C ALA A 42 0.14 11.31 -22.84
N GLN A 43 1.21 10.54 -22.91
CA GLN A 43 2.26 10.50 -21.88
C GLN A 43 3.58 11.00 -22.42
N LYS A 44 4.23 11.89 -21.69
CA LYS A 44 5.61 12.31 -21.88
C LYS A 44 6.33 12.20 -20.53
N ALA A 45 7.17 11.20 -20.34
CA ALA A 45 8.02 11.13 -19.16
C ALA A 45 9.11 12.20 -19.20
N LEU A 46 9.72 12.51 -18.04
CA LEU A 46 10.86 13.44 -17.96
C LEU A 46 11.97 13.00 -18.94
N GLY A 47 12.44 13.91 -19.78
CA GLY A 47 13.50 13.65 -20.74
C GLY A 47 13.16 12.71 -21.91
N LYS A 48 11.89 12.37 -22.10
CA LYS A 48 11.42 11.45 -23.14
C LYS A 48 10.50 12.15 -24.14
N GLU A 49 10.26 11.48 -25.26
CA GLU A 49 9.26 11.90 -26.25
C GLU A 49 7.84 11.50 -25.81
N ARG A 50 6.84 12.14 -26.42
CA ARG A 50 5.43 11.85 -26.16
C ARG A 50 5.00 10.57 -26.84
N ALA A 51 4.25 9.75 -26.12
CA ALA A 51 3.58 8.58 -26.65
C ALA A 51 2.07 8.63 -26.34
N TRP A 52 1.27 8.02 -27.21
CA TRP A 52 -0.15 7.75 -26.99
C TRP A 52 -0.30 6.29 -26.67
N ASN A 53 -0.87 5.98 -25.53
CA ASN A 53 -0.93 4.62 -25.01
C ASN A 53 -2.30 4.30 -24.41
N VAL A 54 -2.69 3.03 -24.52
CA VAL A 54 -3.59 2.41 -23.56
C VAL A 54 -2.70 1.86 -22.44
N SER A 55 -2.84 2.39 -21.24
CA SER A 55 -1.94 2.10 -20.11
C SER A 55 -2.70 1.48 -18.95
N PRO A 56 -2.08 0.60 -18.15
CA PRO A 56 -2.66 0.07 -16.95
C PRO A 56 -2.49 1.06 -15.79
N GLY A 57 -3.45 1.09 -14.84
CA GLY A 57 -3.22 1.69 -13.54
C GLY A 57 -3.23 3.22 -13.50
N GLY A 58 -4.25 3.87 -14.05
CA GLY A 58 -4.37 5.32 -13.98
C GLY A 58 -4.60 5.81 -12.54
N MET A 59 -5.69 5.43 -11.90
CA MET A 59 -5.99 5.78 -10.50
C MET A 59 -5.60 4.69 -9.51
N ALA A 60 -5.44 3.44 -9.95
CA ALA A 60 -4.95 2.34 -9.12
C ALA A 60 -4.23 1.30 -9.96
N THR A 61 -3.10 0.78 -9.48
CA THR A 61 -2.46 -0.37 -10.12
C THR A 61 -3.40 -1.57 -10.08
N SER A 62 -3.65 -2.19 -11.24
CA SER A 62 -4.53 -3.36 -11.34
C SER A 62 -3.94 -4.56 -10.62
N PHE A 63 -4.76 -5.21 -9.81
CA PHE A 63 -4.37 -6.44 -9.10
C PHE A 63 -5.59 -7.32 -8.87
N TRP A 64 -5.34 -8.59 -8.64
CA TRP A 64 -6.29 -9.52 -8.07
C TRP A 64 -5.68 -10.21 -6.85
N GLY A 65 -6.50 -10.70 -5.95
CA GLY A 65 -6.04 -11.35 -4.74
C GLY A 65 -7.03 -12.37 -4.21
N ILE A 66 -6.49 -13.34 -3.51
CA ILE A 66 -7.24 -14.27 -2.66
C ILE A 66 -6.81 -14.01 -1.23
N GLY A 67 -7.78 -13.81 -0.36
CA GLY A 67 -7.54 -13.66 1.06
C GLY A 67 -8.55 -14.47 1.86
N GLY A 68 -8.13 -14.87 3.06
CA GLY A 68 -8.99 -15.65 3.95
C GLY A 68 -8.78 -15.33 5.40
N ARG A 69 -9.83 -15.62 6.17
CA ARG A 69 -9.85 -15.50 7.63
C ARG A 69 -10.52 -16.74 8.21
N GLU A 70 -9.83 -17.42 9.13
CA GLU A 70 -10.35 -18.52 9.93
C GLU A 70 -10.46 -18.05 11.38
N ASP A 71 -11.64 -18.10 11.94
CA ASP A 71 -11.88 -17.76 13.36
C ASP A 71 -11.38 -18.93 14.26
N LEU A 72 -10.45 -18.62 15.14
CA LEU A 72 -9.88 -19.57 16.09
C LEU A 72 -10.54 -19.46 17.48
N GLY A 73 -11.55 -18.60 17.63
CA GLY A 73 -12.22 -18.31 18.89
C GLY A 73 -11.49 -17.27 19.76
N ASN A 74 -12.18 -16.76 20.77
CA ASN A 74 -11.65 -15.80 21.74
C ASN A 74 -11.01 -14.52 21.12
N GLY A 75 -11.46 -14.11 19.93
CA GLY A 75 -10.91 -12.96 19.23
C GLY A 75 -9.62 -13.23 18.44
N TYR A 76 -9.19 -14.48 18.36
CA TYR A 76 -8.06 -14.91 17.54
C TYR A 76 -8.53 -15.37 16.16
N ALA A 77 -7.76 -15.10 15.14
CA ALA A 77 -8.01 -15.63 13.79
C ALA A 77 -6.71 -15.83 13.02
N ALA A 78 -6.61 -16.92 12.26
CA ALA A 78 -5.61 -17.09 11.22
C ALA A 78 -6.05 -16.29 9.99
N VAL A 79 -5.10 -15.61 9.35
CA VAL A 79 -5.35 -14.77 8.16
C VAL A 79 -4.28 -15.02 7.10
N PHE A 80 -4.65 -14.89 5.84
CA PHE A 80 -3.69 -14.89 4.74
C PHE A 80 -4.15 -13.96 3.63
N ALA A 81 -3.20 -13.50 2.81
CA ALA A 81 -3.47 -12.86 1.54
C ALA A 81 -2.39 -13.22 0.52
N LEU A 82 -2.80 -13.42 -0.74
CA LEU A 82 -1.94 -13.59 -1.91
C LEU A 82 -2.47 -12.63 -2.97
N GLU A 83 -1.69 -11.61 -3.35
CA GLU A 83 -2.13 -10.53 -4.23
C GLU A 83 -1.13 -10.32 -5.36
N ALA A 84 -1.61 -10.43 -6.60
CA ALA A 84 -0.83 -10.34 -7.81
C ALA A 84 -1.21 -9.11 -8.64
N PHE A 85 -0.23 -8.31 -9.03
CA PHE A 85 -0.42 -7.26 -10.02
C PHE A 85 -0.52 -7.85 -11.44
N PHE A 86 -1.21 -7.14 -12.32
CA PHE A 86 -1.29 -7.48 -13.74
C PHE A 86 -1.51 -6.22 -14.60
N GLN A 87 -1.26 -6.37 -15.90
CA GLN A 87 -1.38 -5.32 -16.89
C GLN A 87 -2.58 -5.58 -17.82
N PRO A 88 -3.77 -5.02 -17.54
CA PRO A 88 -4.96 -5.32 -18.34
C PRO A 88 -4.92 -4.79 -19.78
N ASN A 89 -4.00 -3.89 -20.11
CA ASN A 89 -3.82 -3.37 -21.46
C ASN A 89 -3.15 -4.36 -22.43
N ASN A 90 -2.39 -5.33 -21.91
CA ASN A 90 -1.65 -6.32 -22.75
C ASN A 90 -1.72 -7.76 -22.22
N GLY A 91 -2.40 -7.99 -21.08
CA GLY A 91 -2.50 -9.31 -20.45
C GLY A 91 -1.24 -9.73 -19.68
N GLY A 92 -0.26 -8.87 -19.52
CA GLY A 92 1.00 -9.18 -18.82
C GLY A 92 0.81 -9.34 -17.30
N THR A 93 1.67 -10.14 -16.68
CA THR A 93 1.75 -10.30 -15.23
C THR A 93 2.65 -9.22 -14.61
N GLY A 94 2.35 -8.85 -13.34
CA GLY A 94 3.16 -7.87 -12.61
C GLY A 94 2.93 -6.43 -13.08
N ARG A 95 3.67 -5.49 -12.48
CA ARG A 95 3.67 -4.05 -12.83
C ARG A 95 4.56 -3.75 -14.04
N PHE A 96 5.58 -4.59 -14.24
CA PHE A 96 6.59 -4.51 -15.31
C PHE A 96 7.19 -5.90 -15.55
N ALA A 97 7.97 -6.05 -16.62
CA ALA A 97 8.65 -7.31 -16.93
C ALA A 97 9.63 -7.70 -15.80
N GLY A 98 9.50 -8.93 -15.30
CA GLY A 98 10.32 -9.44 -14.19
C GLY A 98 9.82 -9.09 -12.78
N ASP A 99 8.65 -8.46 -12.65
CA ASP A 99 8.04 -8.24 -11.33
C ASP A 99 7.66 -9.57 -10.66
N THR A 100 7.67 -9.57 -9.33
CA THR A 100 7.27 -10.75 -8.54
C THR A 100 5.79 -11.06 -8.76
N PHE A 101 5.43 -12.36 -8.92
CA PHE A 101 4.04 -12.74 -9.21
C PHE A 101 3.07 -12.24 -8.14
N PHE A 102 3.29 -12.56 -6.86
CA PHE A 102 2.54 -11.95 -5.77
C PHE A 102 3.23 -10.66 -5.30
N GLY A 103 3.33 -9.68 -6.21
CA GLY A 103 4.09 -8.45 -6.00
C GLY A 103 3.48 -7.46 -5.02
N ARG A 104 2.18 -7.60 -4.66
CA ARG A 104 1.49 -6.67 -3.76
C ARG A 104 1.59 -7.11 -2.31
N ASN A 105 0.94 -8.20 -1.93
CA ASN A 105 1.06 -8.85 -0.63
C ASN A 105 1.11 -10.38 -0.80
N ALA A 106 1.88 -11.06 0.05
CA ALA A 106 1.90 -12.52 0.14
C ALA A 106 2.29 -12.89 1.56
N TYR A 107 1.31 -13.12 2.41
CA TYR A 107 1.54 -13.39 3.83
C TYR A 107 0.55 -14.39 4.42
N VAL A 108 0.96 -14.98 5.54
CA VAL A 108 0.11 -15.64 6.52
C VAL A 108 0.29 -14.93 7.86
N GLY A 109 -0.72 -14.94 8.71
CA GLY A 109 -0.62 -14.25 9.98
C GLY A 109 -1.66 -14.64 11.01
N LEU A 110 -1.51 -14.05 12.18
CA LEU A 110 -2.40 -14.20 13.33
C LEU A 110 -2.97 -12.83 13.71
N SER A 111 -4.28 -12.71 13.67
CA SER A 111 -5.03 -11.59 14.23
C SER A 111 -5.41 -11.95 15.67
N THR A 112 -5.16 -11.03 16.60
CA THR A 112 -5.40 -11.22 18.04
C THR A 112 -6.12 -9.98 18.60
N PRO A 113 -6.67 -10.03 19.82
CA PRO A 113 -7.18 -8.84 20.50
C PRO A 113 -6.13 -7.73 20.70
N ALA A 114 -4.83 -8.10 20.73
CA ALA A 114 -3.71 -7.16 20.88
C ALA A 114 -3.16 -6.65 19.54
N GLY A 115 -3.72 -7.06 18.39
CA GLY A 115 -3.27 -6.66 17.06
C GLY A 115 -2.99 -7.82 16.13
N ALA A 116 -2.49 -7.53 14.94
CA ALA A 116 -2.20 -8.53 13.92
C ALA A 116 -0.69 -8.66 13.67
N PHE A 117 -0.23 -9.88 13.51
CA PHE A 117 1.15 -10.25 13.14
C PHE A 117 1.12 -10.97 11.81
N LEU A 118 1.81 -10.42 10.79
CA LEU A 118 1.81 -10.95 9.43
C LEU A 118 3.24 -11.27 8.99
N LEU A 119 3.46 -12.49 8.49
CA LEU A 119 4.75 -13.00 8.02
C LEU A 119 4.73 -13.22 6.51
N GLY A 120 5.69 -12.65 5.80
CA GLY A 120 5.83 -12.82 4.35
C GLY A 120 6.21 -11.54 3.62
N ARG A 121 5.53 -11.25 2.51
CA ARG A 121 5.63 -9.98 1.81
C ARG A 121 4.49 -9.07 2.26
N ASN A 122 4.83 -7.92 2.82
CA ASN A 122 3.88 -6.98 3.39
C ASN A 122 4.08 -5.57 2.83
N THR A 123 2.97 -4.88 2.58
CA THR A 123 2.97 -3.44 2.27
C THR A 123 3.55 -2.64 3.43
N THR A 124 4.43 -1.69 3.15
CA THR A 124 5.12 -0.91 4.19
C THR A 124 4.20 0.10 4.87
N PRO A 125 4.31 0.30 6.20
CA PRO A 125 3.57 1.34 6.91
C PRO A 125 3.80 2.75 6.38
N TYR A 126 5.00 3.02 5.87
CA TYR A 126 5.35 4.30 5.25
C TYR A 126 4.49 4.58 4.01
N TYR A 127 4.35 3.59 3.12
CA TYR A 127 3.49 3.68 1.95
C TYR A 127 2.02 3.85 2.32
N VAL A 128 1.53 3.11 3.32
CA VAL A 128 0.15 3.26 3.83
C VAL A 128 -0.12 4.69 4.30
N SER A 129 0.83 5.32 5.00
CA SER A 129 0.72 6.72 5.39
C SER A 129 0.66 7.65 4.17
N ALA A 130 1.54 7.46 3.17
CA ALA A 130 1.53 8.25 1.94
C ALA A 130 0.20 8.17 1.18
N LEU A 131 -0.44 6.98 1.16
CA LEU A 131 -1.73 6.79 0.48
C LEU A 131 -2.87 7.57 1.13
N ARG A 132 -2.87 7.68 2.47
CA ARG A 132 -3.94 8.35 3.23
C ARG A 132 -3.91 9.86 3.13
N PHE A 133 -2.72 10.44 2.90
CA PHE A 133 -2.49 11.89 2.96
C PHE A 133 -2.17 12.52 1.60
N ASN A 134 -2.63 11.88 0.49
CA ASN A 134 -2.61 12.49 -0.83
C ASN A 134 -3.95 12.25 -1.56
N PRO A 135 -4.45 13.25 -2.32
CA PRO A 135 -5.76 13.16 -2.99
C PRO A 135 -5.85 12.06 -4.06
N PHE A 136 -4.74 11.76 -4.73
CA PHE A 136 -4.66 10.73 -5.77
C PHE A 136 -4.39 9.33 -5.23
N SER A 137 -4.35 9.15 -3.91
CA SER A 137 -4.22 7.87 -3.20
C SER A 137 -3.22 6.91 -3.86
N THR A 138 -3.69 5.82 -4.47
CA THR A 138 -2.88 4.72 -5.04
C THR A 138 -2.41 4.96 -6.48
N SER A 139 -2.67 6.13 -7.05
CA SER A 139 -2.32 6.45 -8.43
C SER A 139 -0.82 6.62 -8.65
N PHE A 140 -0.15 5.66 -9.26
CA PHE A 140 1.22 5.84 -9.76
C PHE A 140 1.31 6.66 -11.04
N ALA A 141 0.18 6.87 -11.74
CA ALA A 141 0.14 7.69 -12.95
C ALA A 141 0.02 9.19 -12.63
N PHE A 142 -0.80 9.55 -11.62
CA PHE A 142 -1.19 10.94 -11.37
C PHE A 142 -0.91 11.46 -9.97
N SER A 143 -0.43 10.65 -9.01
CA SER A 143 -0.04 11.15 -7.69
C SER A 143 1.36 11.75 -7.70
N PRO A 144 1.53 13.07 -7.46
CA PRO A 144 2.84 13.66 -7.28
C PRO A 144 3.64 12.99 -6.15
N VAL A 145 2.97 12.64 -5.04
CA VAL A 145 3.59 11.97 -3.89
C VAL A 145 4.21 10.63 -4.29
N LEU A 146 3.45 9.73 -4.94
CA LEU A 146 3.95 8.43 -5.34
C LEU A 146 4.99 8.51 -6.46
N ASN A 147 4.89 9.49 -7.35
CA ASN A 147 5.90 9.74 -8.36
C ASN A 147 7.24 10.20 -7.75
N HIS A 148 7.22 11.09 -6.75
CA HIS A 148 8.45 11.47 -6.05
C HIS A 148 9.03 10.32 -5.23
N MET A 149 8.18 9.54 -4.57
CA MET A 149 8.63 8.43 -3.71
C MET A 149 9.18 7.24 -4.50
N TYR A 150 8.48 6.79 -5.55
CA TYR A 150 8.79 5.51 -6.21
C TYR A 150 9.21 5.61 -7.68
N LYS A 151 9.15 6.80 -8.26
CA LYS A 151 9.73 7.11 -9.57
C LYS A 151 10.76 8.21 -9.42
N GLY A 152 11.70 8.00 -8.50
CA GLY A 152 12.75 8.95 -8.18
C GLY A 152 13.59 9.32 -9.39
N VAL A 153 13.97 10.58 -9.49
CA VAL A 153 14.96 11.12 -10.45
C VAL A 153 16.12 11.70 -9.66
N SER A 154 17.33 11.54 -10.18
CA SER A 154 18.56 12.07 -9.56
C SER A 154 18.77 11.62 -8.10
N GLY A 155 18.27 10.46 -7.73
CA GLY A 155 18.35 9.92 -6.38
C GLY A 155 17.28 10.41 -5.39
N GLN A 156 16.32 11.21 -5.82
CA GLN A 156 15.29 11.79 -4.95
C GLN A 156 14.11 10.85 -4.64
N GLY A 157 14.29 9.54 -4.59
CA GLY A 157 13.24 8.57 -4.34
C GLY A 157 13.53 7.66 -3.15
N LEU A 158 12.52 6.91 -2.73
CA LEU A 158 12.68 5.87 -1.72
C LEU A 158 13.46 4.69 -2.28
N ALA A 159 14.36 4.14 -1.47
CA ALA A 159 15.03 2.90 -1.77
C ALA A 159 14.07 1.71 -1.64
N GLY A 160 14.07 0.86 -2.65
CA GLY A 160 13.27 -0.36 -2.67
C GLY A 160 11.82 -0.15 -3.05
N ASP A 161 11.03 -1.19 -2.79
CA ASP A 161 9.61 -1.28 -3.18
C ASP A 161 8.69 -0.83 -2.04
N ASN A 162 7.43 -0.56 -2.36
CA ASN A 162 6.38 -0.26 -1.39
C ASN A 162 5.88 -1.48 -0.60
N GLY A 163 6.35 -2.66 -0.94
CA GLY A 163 6.16 -3.92 -0.21
C GLY A 163 7.50 -4.61 0.05
N TRP A 164 7.72 -5.06 1.28
CA TRP A 164 8.97 -5.72 1.68
C TRP A 164 8.83 -7.23 1.80
N ASN A 165 9.74 -7.95 1.16
CA ASN A 165 9.86 -9.40 1.26
C ASN A 165 10.47 -9.80 2.62
N ASN A 166 10.27 -11.07 3.01
CA ASN A 166 10.87 -11.67 4.20
C ASN A 166 10.64 -10.80 5.45
N SER A 167 9.42 -10.30 5.60
CA SER A 167 9.08 -9.31 6.62
C SER A 167 8.09 -9.85 7.66
N LEU A 168 8.23 -9.34 8.88
CA LEU A 168 7.24 -9.39 9.94
C LEU A 168 6.61 -8.01 10.06
N LEU A 169 5.30 -7.94 9.91
CA LEU A 169 4.50 -6.74 10.14
C LEU A 169 3.62 -6.94 11.37
N TYR A 170 3.67 -6.00 12.30
CA TYR A 170 2.70 -5.86 13.38
C TYR A 170 1.84 -4.62 13.14
N THR A 171 0.54 -4.74 13.40
CA THR A 171 -0.41 -3.63 13.36
C THR A 171 -1.30 -3.69 14.60
N THR A 172 -1.48 -2.54 15.28
CA THR A 172 -2.36 -2.43 16.45
C THR A 172 -3.80 -2.78 16.10
N PRO A 173 -4.63 -3.17 17.10
CA PRO A 173 -6.05 -3.42 16.87
C PRO A 173 -6.75 -2.21 16.25
N GLY A 174 -7.78 -2.47 15.43
CA GLY A 174 -8.68 -1.44 14.94
C GLY A 174 -9.65 -0.93 16.02
N GLY A 175 -10.43 0.12 15.69
CA GLY A 175 -11.48 0.65 16.58
C GLY A 175 -11.03 1.74 17.54
N SER A 176 -9.76 2.17 17.50
CA SER A 176 -9.22 3.34 18.18
C SER A 176 -8.96 4.47 17.20
N ASP A 177 -8.93 5.71 17.68
CA ASP A 177 -8.48 6.88 16.93
C ASP A 177 -7.02 6.76 16.49
N TRP A 178 -6.25 5.92 17.16
CA TRP A 178 -4.86 5.64 16.87
C TRP A 178 -4.70 4.26 16.22
N GLN A 179 -3.91 4.22 15.16
CA GLN A 179 -3.41 3.02 14.53
C GLN A 179 -1.89 3.13 14.39
N ALA A 180 -1.16 2.11 14.81
CA ALA A 180 0.28 2.04 14.64
C ALA A 180 0.67 0.72 13.98
N SER A 181 1.75 0.76 13.18
CA SER A 181 2.31 -0.44 12.56
C SER A 181 3.83 -0.40 12.61
N LEU A 182 4.44 -1.57 12.80
CA LEU A 182 5.88 -1.78 12.76
C LEU A 182 6.19 -2.90 11.78
N ILE A 183 7.20 -2.71 10.95
CA ILE A 183 7.68 -3.71 9.99
C ILE A 183 9.18 -3.92 10.14
N TYR A 184 9.59 -5.18 10.05
CA TYR A 184 11.01 -5.56 9.96
C TYR A 184 11.18 -6.57 8.84
N GLY A 185 12.09 -6.31 7.92
CA GLY A 185 12.46 -7.18 6.81
C GLY A 185 13.90 -7.65 6.95
N THR A 186 14.11 -8.97 6.83
CA THR A 186 15.45 -9.56 6.83
C THR A 186 16.09 -9.46 5.46
N GLY A 187 17.42 -9.35 5.42
CA GLY A 187 18.21 -9.39 4.19
C GLY A 187 18.14 -10.71 3.44
N ASN A 188 17.86 -11.77 4.17
CA ASN A 188 17.85 -13.15 3.67
C ASN A 188 19.13 -13.52 2.89
N LYS A 189 20.26 -12.93 3.26
CA LYS A 189 21.57 -13.15 2.65
C LYS A 189 22.52 -13.68 3.70
N ALA A 190 23.02 -14.90 3.52
CA ALA A 190 23.99 -15.52 4.42
C ALA A 190 25.25 -14.66 4.54
N GLY A 191 25.76 -14.47 5.77
CA GLY A 191 26.94 -13.66 6.06
C GLY A 191 26.72 -12.14 6.02
N ALA A 192 25.51 -11.65 5.71
CA ALA A 192 25.19 -10.24 5.61
C ALA A 192 24.09 -9.82 6.61
N GLN A 193 24.29 -10.09 7.89
CA GLN A 193 23.29 -9.84 8.95
C GLN A 193 22.90 -8.38 9.14
N GLY A 194 23.76 -7.43 8.77
CA GLY A 194 23.49 -6.00 8.82
C GLY A 194 22.61 -5.47 7.67
N GLN A 195 22.34 -6.31 6.68
CA GLN A 195 21.52 -5.98 5.53
C GLN A 195 20.05 -6.22 5.87
N ASN A 196 19.40 -5.25 6.47
CA ASN A 196 18.00 -5.31 6.90
C ASN A 196 17.27 -4.01 6.58
N GLN A 197 15.97 -4.06 6.73
CA GLN A 197 15.10 -2.91 6.59
C GLN A 197 14.06 -2.93 7.71
N TRP A 198 13.72 -1.77 8.24
CA TRP A 198 12.71 -1.64 9.27
C TRP A 198 12.02 -0.29 9.20
N GLY A 199 10.84 -0.21 9.75
CA GLY A 199 10.08 1.02 9.75
C GLY A 199 8.76 0.86 10.49
N GLY A 200 8.01 1.95 10.53
CA GLY A 200 6.70 1.97 11.15
C GLY A 200 5.98 3.28 10.90
N ASN A 201 4.76 3.33 11.35
CA ASN A 201 3.95 4.53 11.38
C ASN A 201 3.05 4.59 12.62
N ALA A 202 2.59 5.80 12.92
CA ALA A 202 1.44 6.05 13.76
C ALA A 202 0.49 6.97 13.03
N ILE A 203 -0.78 6.60 12.96
CA ILE A 203 -1.84 7.35 12.31
C ILE A 203 -2.89 7.69 13.37
N TYR A 204 -3.25 8.95 13.45
CA TYR A 204 -4.35 9.46 14.27
C TYR A 204 -5.49 9.90 13.35
N ALA A 205 -6.74 9.57 13.71
CA ALA A 205 -7.92 10.06 12.99
C ALA A 205 -9.09 10.20 13.97
N HIS A 206 -9.53 11.43 14.18
CA HIS A 206 -10.70 11.75 15.01
C HIS A 206 -11.51 12.87 14.39
N GLY A 207 -12.81 12.62 14.17
CA GLY A 207 -13.67 13.60 13.50
C GLY A 207 -13.11 14.02 12.13
N PRO A 208 -13.02 15.32 11.84
CA PRO A 208 -12.49 15.83 10.58
C PRO A 208 -10.96 15.84 10.49
N PHE A 209 -10.24 15.67 11.61
CA PHE A 209 -8.78 15.75 11.68
C PHE A 209 -8.12 14.39 11.54
N SER A 210 -7.04 14.35 10.79
CA SER A 210 -6.16 13.18 10.70
C SER A 210 -4.69 13.62 10.64
N ALA A 211 -3.80 12.80 11.19
CA ALA A 211 -2.36 13.03 11.15
C ALA A 211 -1.60 11.71 11.09
N THR A 212 -0.38 11.73 10.60
CA THR A 212 0.54 10.59 10.65
C THR A 212 1.97 11.04 10.82
N VAL A 213 2.75 10.17 11.48
CA VAL A 213 4.20 10.15 11.38
C VAL A 213 4.62 8.76 10.90
N ALA A 214 5.62 8.70 10.02
CA ALA A 214 6.16 7.45 9.54
C ALA A 214 7.67 7.53 9.40
N TYR A 215 8.33 6.40 9.62
CA TYR A 215 9.77 6.22 9.46
C TYR A 215 10.04 4.91 8.76
N GLN A 216 11.07 4.90 7.90
CA GLN A 216 11.68 3.67 7.41
C GLN A 216 13.18 3.83 7.23
N GLN A 217 13.90 2.74 7.38
CA GLN A 217 15.32 2.63 7.10
C GLN A 217 15.57 1.39 6.25
N VAL A 218 16.35 1.57 5.16
CA VAL A 218 16.78 0.50 4.27
C VAL A 218 18.30 0.55 4.20
N ARG A 219 18.99 -0.52 4.59
CA ARG A 219 20.45 -0.56 4.62
C ARG A 219 21.10 -1.04 3.33
N TYR A 220 20.31 -1.51 2.38
CA TYR A 220 20.74 -1.87 1.03
C TYR A 220 19.50 -2.17 0.23
N ASP A 221 19.66 -2.18 -1.06
CA ASP A 221 18.55 -2.33 -1.95
C ASP A 221 18.08 -3.76 -2.11
N LYS A 222 16.84 -3.79 -2.40
CA LYS A 222 16.08 -5.00 -2.60
C LYS A 222 15.20 -4.86 -3.80
N THR A 223 15.71 -4.84 -4.96
CA THR A 223 14.92 -4.88 -6.20
C THR A 223 13.40 -4.73 -6.07
N PRO A 224 12.72 -4.31 -7.11
CA PRO A 224 13.18 -3.71 -8.36
C PRO A 224 13.25 -2.18 -8.25
N GLY A 225 14.16 -1.58 -8.99
CA GLY A 225 14.29 -0.12 -9.09
C GLY A 225 15.10 0.54 -7.98
N ASP A 226 15.90 -0.23 -7.29
CA ASP A 226 16.73 0.19 -6.17
C ASP A 226 17.76 1.26 -6.54
N LEU A 227 17.95 2.20 -5.60
CA LEU A 227 18.85 3.34 -5.82
C LEU A 227 20.30 2.94 -6.03
N ASN A 228 20.79 1.86 -5.44
CA ASN A 228 22.21 1.49 -5.61
C ASN A 228 22.51 0.96 -7.02
N ALA A 229 21.52 0.45 -7.74
CA ALA A 229 21.68 0.18 -9.16
C ALA A 229 21.88 1.47 -9.98
N GLN A 230 21.46 2.62 -9.43
CA GLN A 230 21.56 3.94 -10.05
C GLN A 230 22.69 4.78 -9.45
N ILE A 231 23.04 4.54 -8.19
CA ILE A 231 24.03 5.32 -7.43
C ILE A 231 25.06 4.36 -6.81
N ALA A 232 26.23 4.31 -7.38
CA ALA A 232 27.33 3.52 -6.82
C ALA A 232 27.70 4.02 -5.42
N GLY A 233 27.98 3.08 -4.49
CA GLY A 233 28.33 3.38 -3.11
C GLY A 233 27.15 3.69 -2.19
N PHE A 234 25.91 3.49 -2.64
CA PHE A 234 24.73 3.58 -1.77
C PHE A 234 24.75 2.47 -0.70
N SER A 235 24.59 2.84 0.56
CA SER A 235 24.65 1.89 1.69
C SER A 235 23.44 1.94 2.61
N LEU A 236 22.82 3.10 2.75
CA LEU A 236 21.73 3.34 3.70
C LEU A 236 20.81 4.43 3.18
N GLN A 237 19.50 4.23 3.33
CA GLN A 237 18.53 5.30 3.28
C GLN A 237 17.71 5.34 4.57
N SER A 238 17.52 6.54 5.12
CA SER A 238 16.55 6.84 6.17
C SER A 238 15.49 7.79 5.63
N ALA A 239 14.24 7.50 5.88
CA ALA A 239 13.09 8.29 5.45
C ALA A 239 12.19 8.63 6.64
N VAL A 240 11.89 9.92 6.81
CA VAL A 240 10.90 10.42 7.78
C VAL A 240 9.78 11.10 7.04
N MET A 241 8.55 10.88 7.46
CA MET A 241 7.36 11.57 6.93
C MET A 241 6.47 12.02 8.07
N ALA A 242 5.93 13.23 7.94
CA ALA A 242 4.82 13.72 8.74
C ALA A 242 3.74 14.27 7.80
N ALA A 243 2.48 13.98 8.09
CA ALA A 243 1.37 14.50 7.30
C ALA A 243 0.16 14.79 8.17
N VAL A 244 -0.66 15.74 7.69
CA VAL A 244 -1.92 16.12 8.31
C VAL A 244 -3.01 16.24 7.25
N GLY A 245 -4.24 16.01 7.66
CA GLY A 245 -5.43 16.18 6.83
C GLY A 245 -6.57 16.74 7.64
N TYR A 246 -7.37 17.59 7.01
CA TYR A 246 -8.59 18.12 7.61
C TYR A 246 -9.71 18.12 6.58
N ASP A 247 -10.85 17.57 6.97
CA ASP A 247 -12.07 17.51 6.16
C ASP A 247 -13.03 18.61 6.60
N PHE A 248 -13.14 19.64 5.78
CA PHE A 248 -14.08 20.75 5.99
C PHE A 248 -15.49 20.44 5.47
N SER A 249 -15.78 19.19 5.07
CA SER A 249 -16.99 18.71 4.40
C SER A 249 -17.14 19.20 2.95
N VAL A 250 -16.82 20.46 2.67
CA VAL A 250 -16.83 21.06 1.31
C VAL A 250 -15.50 20.85 0.58
N VAL A 251 -14.43 20.66 1.31
CA VAL A 251 -13.09 20.35 0.80
C VAL A 251 -12.29 19.60 1.86
N LYS A 252 -11.59 18.56 1.45
CA LYS A 252 -10.56 17.90 2.28
C LYS A 252 -9.19 18.41 1.82
N ILE A 253 -8.41 18.93 2.76
CA ILE A 253 -7.05 19.41 2.52
C ILE A 253 -6.07 18.46 3.19
N THR A 254 -4.96 18.16 2.51
CA THR A 254 -3.85 17.37 3.06
C THR A 254 -2.54 18.11 2.86
N ALA A 255 -1.64 17.99 3.84
CA ALA A 255 -0.26 18.44 3.72
C ALA A 255 0.67 17.33 4.19
N LEU A 256 1.80 17.15 3.49
CA LEU A 256 2.79 16.12 3.78
C LEU A 256 4.18 16.73 3.66
N TYR A 257 5.04 16.41 4.61
CA TYR A 257 6.47 16.67 4.56
C TYR A 257 7.23 15.35 4.65
N GLN A 258 8.29 15.23 3.84
CA GLN A 258 9.20 14.09 3.83
C GLN A 258 10.64 14.57 3.83
N TYR A 259 11.47 13.89 4.60
CA TYR A 259 12.93 14.00 4.58
C TYR A 259 13.53 12.62 4.27
N LEU A 260 14.43 12.60 3.29
CA LEU A 260 15.26 11.44 2.93
C LEU A 260 16.72 11.77 3.17
N HIS A 261 17.44 10.82 3.78
CA HIS A 261 18.87 10.83 3.90
C HIS A 261 19.43 9.56 3.26
N ASP A 262 20.26 9.74 2.25
CA ASP A 262 20.94 8.67 1.54
C ASP A 262 22.44 8.71 1.88
N GLY A 263 22.91 7.69 2.59
CA GLY A 263 24.33 7.45 2.84
C GLY A 263 25.00 6.89 1.60
N ILE A 264 25.88 7.67 0.98
CA ILE A 264 26.56 7.33 -0.27
C ILE A 264 28.05 7.59 -0.10
N ASP A 265 28.91 6.62 -0.44
CA ASP A 265 30.38 6.71 -0.27
C ASP A 265 30.98 7.97 -0.91
N SER A 266 30.41 8.45 -2.02
CA SER A 266 30.89 9.63 -2.74
C SER A 266 30.31 10.96 -2.25
N GLY A 267 29.55 10.95 -1.15
CA GLY A 267 28.88 12.09 -0.56
C GLY A 267 27.37 11.89 -0.45
N ASP A 268 26.83 12.18 0.71
CA ASP A 268 25.43 11.98 1.06
C ASP A 268 24.49 12.84 0.20
N LEU A 269 23.28 12.34 0.01
CA LEU A 269 22.17 13.08 -0.60
C LEU A 269 21.05 13.25 0.42
N ASN A 270 20.69 14.50 0.70
CA ASN A 270 19.61 14.84 1.60
C ASN A 270 18.47 15.50 0.82
N THR A 271 17.27 14.93 0.87
CA THR A 271 16.12 15.45 0.10
C THR A 271 14.99 15.86 1.03
N HIS A 272 14.57 17.12 0.92
CA HIS A 272 13.39 17.67 1.57
C HIS A 272 12.27 17.78 0.55
N SER A 273 11.10 17.24 0.89
CA SER A 273 9.92 17.29 0.02
C SER A 273 8.70 17.76 0.78
N GLY A 274 7.88 18.57 0.15
CA GLY A 274 6.62 19.03 0.69
C GLY A 274 5.49 18.85 -0.32
N GLN A 275 4.32 18.44 0.15
CA GLN A 275 3.11 18.30 -0.66
C GLN A 275 1.95 19.04 0.00
N ILE A 276 1.12 19.68 -0.84
CA ILE A 276 -0.23 20.12 -0.50
C ILE A 276 -1.23 19.52 -1.49
N GLY A 277 -2.37 19.08 -0.98
CA GLY A 277 -3.41 18.47 -1.79
C GLY A 277 -4.81 18.83 -1.34
N ALA A 278 -5.75 18.80 -2.27
CA ALA A 278 -7.16 19.07 -2.03
C ALA A 278 -8.05 18.08 -2.77
N SER A 279 -9.16 17.71 -2.14
CA SER A 279 -10.24 16.94 -2.74
C SER A 279 -11.55 17.66 -2.47
N VAL A 280 -12.27 18.06 -3.53
CA VAL A 280 -13.53 18.79 -3.44
C VAL A 280 -14.65 17.89 -3.97
N PRO A 281 -15.62 17.46 -3.16
CA PRO A 281 -16.78 16.70 -3.62
C PRO A 281 -17.60 17.54 -4.59
N ILE A 282 -17.86 17.04 -5.80
CA ILE A 282 -18.68 17.70 -6.81
C ILE A 282 -19.58 16.66 -7.46
N GLY A 283 -20.90 16.79 -7.30
CA GLY A 283 -21.87 15.80 -7.81
C GLY A 283 -21.58 14.39 -7.27
N ASN A 284 -21.51 13.42 -8.16
CA ASN A 284 -21.20 12.02 -7.79
C ASN A 284 -19.70 11.72 -7.76
N GLY A 285 -18.84 12.74 -7.82
CA GLY A 285 -17.40 12.57 -7.87
C GLY A 285 -16.65 13.55 -7.00
N ALA A 286 -15.35 13.68 -7.26
CA ALA A 286 -14.48 14.63 -6.60
C ALA A 286 -13.48 15.25 -7.58
N LEU A 287 -13.28 16.55 -7.47
CA LEU A 287 -12.15 17.24 -8.08
C LEU A 287 -10.93 17.06 -7.17
N LEU A 288 -9.85 16.57 -7.73
CA LEU A 288 -8.60 16.28 -7.04
C LEU A 288 -7.52 17.24 -7.52
N ALA A 289 -6.74 17.80 -6.61
CA ALA A 289 -5.55 18.60 -6.93
C ALA A 289 -4.43 18.26 -5.95
N SER A 290 -3.19 18.22 -6.44
CA SER A 290 -2.01 17.97 -5.59
C SER A 290 -0.79 18.62 -6.23
N TRP A 291 0.08 19.17 -5.39
CA TRP A 291 1.38 19.68 -5.78
C TRP A 291 2.43 19.19 -4.79
N MET A 292 3.55 18.68 -5.33
CA MET A 292 4.71 18.27 -4.54
C MET A 292 5.97 18.93 -5.08
N TYR A 293 6.78 19.42 -4.17
CA TYR A 293 8.08 20.02 -4.44
C TYR A 293 9.14 19.28 -3.62
N ALA A 294 10.27 18.97 -4.26
CA ALA A 294 11.43 18.35 -3.63
C ALA A 294 12.69 19.13 -3.98
N LYS A 295 13.54 19.34 -3.00
CA LYS A 295 14.88 19.91 -3.15
C LYS A 295 15.87 19.03 -2.41
N SER A 296 16.94 18.65 -3.10
CA SER A 296 18.05 17.91 -2.52
C SER A 296 19.24 18.81 -2.24
N HIS A 297 20.06 18.37 -1.31
CA HIS A 297 21.38 18.90 -1.02
C HIS A 297 22.41 17.79 -1.20
N GLY A 298 23.45 18.07 -1.98
CA GLY A 298 24.43 17.11 -2.47
C GLY A 298 24.11 16.64 -3.91
N ARG A 299 25.15 16.19 -4.63
CA ARG A 299 25.08 15.63 -5.99
C ARG A 299 24.42 16.57 -7.00
N GLY A 300 24.76 17.88 -6.96
CA GLY A 300 24.26 18.88 -7.91
C GLY A 300 22.94 19.53 -7.51
N ASP A 301 22.51 19.36 -6.27
CA ASP A 301 21.34 20.02 -5.67
C ASP A 301 20.04 19.95 -6.52
N PRO A 302 19.63 18.76 -6.99
CA PRO A 302 18.51 18.66 -7.89
C PRO A 302 17.19 19.10 -7.25
N ILE A 303 16.33 19.68 -8.07
CA ILE A 303 14.97 20.11 -7.71
C ILE A 303 13.97 19.34 -8.57
N ARG A 304 12.85 18.93 -7.98
CA ARG A 304 11.71 18.38 -8.71
C ARG A 304 10.41 19.04 -8.25
N SER A 305 9.54 19.37 -9.19
CA SER A 305 8.21 19.92 -8.93
C SER A 305 7.19 19.23 -9.80
N THR A 306 6.18 18.66 -9.17
CA THR A 306 5.11 17.92 -9.86
C THR A 306 3.76 18.37 -9.34
N TRP A 307 2.82 18.63 -10.23
CA TRP A 307 1.45 18.93 -9.86
C TRP A 307 0.46 18.14 -10.72
N SER A 308 -0.69 17.87 -10.14
CA SER A 308 -1.77 17.14 -10.81
C SER A 308 -3.12 17.74 -10.50
N VAL A 309 -4.03 17.63 -11.45
CA VAL A 309 -5.45 17.90 -11.31
C VAL A 309 -6.23 16.77 -11.98
N GLY A 310 -7.36 16.38 -11.40
CA GLY A 310 -8.21 15.33 -11.98
C GLY A 310 -9.61 15.38 -11.42
N TYR A 311 -10.52 14.73 -12.13
CA TYR A 311 -11.88 14.51 -11.67
C TYR A 311 -12.16 13.00 -11.70
N ASP A 312 -12.56 12.46 -10.55
CA ASP A 312 -12.92 11.05 -10.35
C ASP A 312 -14.44 10.97 -10.15
N TYR A 313 -15.16 10.45 -11.15
CA TYR A 313 -16.62 10.36 -11.19
C TYR A 313 -17.10 8.95 -10.88
N ARG A 314 -17.89 8.80 -9.84
CA ARG A 314 -18.41 7.52 -9.38
C ARG A 314 -19.67 7.13 -10.16
N LEU A 315 -19.56 6.08 -11.00
CA LEU A 315 -20.70 5.45 -11.67
C LEU A 315 -21.49 4.53 -10.72
N SER A 316 -20.78 3.83 -9.85
CA SER A 316 -21.36 2.93 -8.86
C SER A 316 -20.46 2.87 -7.62
N LYS A 317 -20.82 2.01 -6.64
CA LYS A 317 -19.95 1.75 -5.46
C LYS A 317 -18.60 1.13 -5.83
N ARG A 318 -18.47 0.53 -7.01
CA ARG A 318 -17.30 -0.24 -7.45
C ARG A 318 -16.71 0.24 -8.76
N THR A 319 -17.32 1.21 -9.43
CA THR A 319 -16.92 1.64 -10.78
C THR A 319 -16.81 3.15 -10.84
N ASP A 320 -15.65 3.64 -11.27
CA ASP A 320 -15.38 5.05 -11.45
C ASP A 320 -14.87 5.33 -12.87
N LEU A 321 -15.25 6.48 -13.42
CA LEU A 321 -14.62 7.09 -14.59
C LEU A 321 -13.77 8.27 -14.11
N TYR A 322 -12.62 8.48 -14.72
CA TYR A 322 -11.77 9.59 -14.33
C TYR A 322 -11.10 10.26 -15.53
N ALA A 323 -10.78 11.52 -15.35
CA ALA A 323 -9.89 12.28 -16.23
C ALA A 323 -8.86 12.99 -15.36
N ALA A 324 -7.57 12.93 -15.73
CA ALA A 324 -6.53 13.56 -14.95
C ALA A 324 -5.39 14.06 -15.81
N TYR A 325 -4.72 15.08 -15.30
CA TYR A 325 -3.50 15.65 -15.88
C TYR A 325 -2.42 15.78 -14.79
N MET A 326 -1.19 15.45 -15.16
CA MET A 326 0.00 15.65 -14.34
C MET A 326 1.08 16.36 -15.16
N GLN A 327 1.74 17.33 -14.53
CA GLN A 327 2.93 18.00 -15.04
C GLN A 327 4.09 17.72 -14.11
N ASP A 328 5.24 17.32 -14.66
CA ASP A 328 6.46 17.01 -13.92
C ASP A 328 7.66 17.81 -14.47
N ARG A 329 8.47 18.35 -13.57
CA ARG A 329 9.69 19.11 -13.89
C ARG A 329 10.78 18.71 -12.93
N ALA A 330 11.97 18.43 -13.46
CA ALA A 330 13.14 18.10 -12.65
C ALA A 330 14.41 18.71 -13.29
N THR A 331 15.38 19.04 -12.44
CA THR A 331 16.70 19.55 -12.86
C THR A 331 17.36 18.56 -13.82
N GLY A 332 17.84 19.06 -14.96
CA GLY A 332 18.56 18.27 -15.96
C GLY A 332 17.66 17.49 -16.93
N TYR A 333 16.33 17.64 -16.87
CA TYR A 333 15.40 16.95 -17.75
C TYR A 333 14.45 17.93 -18.47
N SER A 334 14.09 17.62 -19.70
CA SER A 334 12.92 18.26 -20.32
C SER A 334 11.66 17.85 -19.56
N SER A 335 10.68 18.77 -19.46
CA SER A 335 9.46 18.53 -18.68
C SER A 335 8.68 17.32 -19.18
N GLY A 336 8.11 16.56 -18.22
CA GLY A 336 7.16 15.50 -18.46
C GLY A 336 5.73 15.95 -18.24
N ASN A 337 4.77 15.33 -18.92
CA ASN A 337 3.35 15.47 -18.61
C ASN A 337 2.56 14.24 -19.04
N THR A 338 1.44 14.01 -18.35
CA THR A 338 0.51 12.93 -18.66
C THR A 338 -0.91 13.48 -18.61
N ALA A 339 -1.65 13.33 -19.68
CA ALA A 339 -3.09 13.58 -19.74
C ALA A 339 -3.79 12.28 -20.05
N GLY A 340 -4.80 11.90 -19.29
CA GLY A 340 -5.48 10.62 -19.52
C GLY A 340 -6.92 10.59 -19.02
N VAL A 341 -7.69 9.71 -19.65
CA VAL A 341 -9.05 9.35 -19.25
C VAL A 341 -9.14 7.84 -19.11
N GLY A 342 -9.82 7.37 -18.09
CA GLY A 342 -9.85 5.96 -17.80
C GLY A 342 -11.06 5.52 -16.98
N MET A 343 -11.07 4.21 -16.72
CA MET A 343 -12.09 3.53 -15.93
C MET A 343 -11.42 2.61 -14.94
N ARG A 344 -11.92 2.64 -13.71
CA ARG A 344 -11.52 1.73 -12.63
C ARG A 344 -12.74 0.96 -12.14
N MET A 345 -12.57 -0.35 -11.94
CA MET A 345 -13.59 -1.23 -11.39
C MET A 345 -12.99 -2.13 -10.30
N ALA A 346 -13.60 -2.14 -9.13
CA ALA A 346 -13.32 -3.09 -8.05
C ALA A 346 -14.32 -4.26 -8.06
N PHE A 347 -13.89 -5.46 -7.68
CA PHE A 347 -14.73 -6.65 -7.61
C PHE A 347 -14.44 -7.49 -6.36
#